data_6ab860013a72497dc8314e26c730bde9
#
_entry.id   6ab860013a72497dc8314e26c730bde9
#
_cell.length_a   1.000
_cell.length_b   1.000
_cell.length_c   1.000
_cell.angle_alpha   90.00
_cell.angle_beta   90.00
_cell.angle_gamma   90.00
#
_symmetry.space_group_name_H-M   'P 1'
#
loop_
_entity.id
_entity.type
_entity.pdbx_description
1 polymer ?
#
loop_
_entity_poly.entity_id
_entity_poly.type
_entity_poly.pdbx_seq_one_letter_code
_entity_poly.pdbx_strand_id
1 'polypeptide(L)'
;MSASPQPPDRPAPVARVLASRRAGLPPAVPLTSGVPAPLAHLVARLCDPSWLGFPGATDIDFRPILPVLAIPAIQLGDPRRAGADTRNVDDLERQVLDRMLRIFKAPPGWWGYVGSGSTASIRHAVTTAVRQFGEVPVLYSSSGAHTCVAKIATELRLPHTVVRASRDGSIDPAGLRALADPDRPAVLVATAGTTTTEAVDDLTACRAALRSAGVTRLWVHTDAALAGVPLALSPAPPPAVRLDIPGRPDSLSLSGHKFLGALTPCSVLLMRPGSAASQVLPYTGDADVTLEGCRSGHAVIQLWWVLHTRSDRALAARAEACRDLAAMTTERLRRAGIRAWRHPHAMTVVIPRPPERVRARWRLPHGDPSRIIVMPGRDPAAIMACIDELVAARRADTGPHQLTAANAVRTG
;
A
#
# COMPACT_ATOMS: atom_id res chain seq x y z
N MET A 1 -14.34 -51.99 -20.46
CA MET A 1 -13.83 -51.31 -19.25
C MET A 1 -12.68 -50.41 -19.64
N SER A 2 -12.94 -49.12 -19.92
CA SER A 2 -11.92 -48.15 -20.31
C SER A 2 -11.64 -47.28 -19.11
N ALA A 3 -10.41 -47.31 -18.64
CA ALA A 3 -9.91 -46.44 -17.55
C ALA A 3 -9.78 -45.00 -18.04
N SER A 4 -10.46 -44.09 -17.38
CA SER A 4 -10.29 -42.64 -17.60
C SER A 4 -8.91 -42.21 -17.10
N PRO A 5 -8.18 -41.33 -17.81
CA PRO A 5 -6.89 -40.83 -17.36
C PRO A 5 -7.08 -39.89 -16.14
N GLN A 6 -6.31 -40.12 -15.09
CA GLN A 6 -6.20 -39.20 -13.96
C GLN A 6 -5.59 -37.86 -14.43
N PRO A 7 -6.07 -36.73 -13.93
CA PRO A 7 -5.45 -35.43 -14.22
C PRO A 7 -4.06 -35.35 -13.59
N PRO A 8 -3.09 -34.66 -14.22
CA PRO A 8 -1.73 -34.56 -13.71
C PRO A 8 -1.70 -33.87 -12.34
N ASP A 9 -0.92 -34.44 -11.42
CA ASP A 9 -0.66 -33.92 -10.08
C ASP A 9 -0.31 -32.42 -10.15
N ARG A 10 -1.10 -31.59 -9.49
CA ARG A 10 -0.80 -30.18 -9.31
C ARG A 10 0.41 -30.10 -8.38
N PRO A 11 1.55 -29.50 -8.78
CA PRO A 11 2.69 -29.34 -7.90
C PRO A 11 2.29 -28.58 -6.64
N ALA A 12 2.82 -29.02 -5.49
CA ALA A 12 2.55 -28.42 -4.19
C ALA A 12 2.77 -26.90 -4.21
N PRO A 13 2.00 -26.10 -3.46
CA PRO A 13 2.08 -24.62 -3.46
C PRO A 13 3.51 -24.09 -3.30
N VAL A 14 4.35 -24.76 -2.51
CA VAL A 14 5.77 -24.42 -2.31
C VAL A 14 6.58 -24.54 -3.61
N ALA A 15 6.35 -25.60 -4.39
CA ALA A 15 7.07 -25.80 -5.66
C ALA A 15 6.69 -24.74 -6.71
N ARG A 16 5.44 -24.26 -6.73
CA ARG A 16 5.01 -23.16 -7.59
C ARG A 16 5.67 -21.83 -7.20
N VAL A 17 5.74 -21.53 -5.90
CA VAL A 17 6.39 -20.32 -5.38
C VAL A 17 7.90 -20.36 -5.65
N LEU A 18 8.52 -21.52 -5.52
CA LEU A 18 9.96 -21.71 -5.81
C LEU A 18 10.27 -21.72 -7.30
N ALA A 19 9.38 -22.25 -8.16
CA ALA A 19 9.56 -22.25 -9.61
C ALA A 19 9.41 -20.86 -10.23
N SER A 20 8.58 -19.98 -9.68
CA SER A 20 8.48 -18.58 -10.12
C SER A 20 9.75 -17.77 -9.80
N ARG A 21 10.63 -18.29 -8.96
CA ARG A 21 11.92 -17.65 -8.59
C ARG A 21 12.97 -17.58 -9.69
N ARG A 22 12.99 -18.49 -10.66
CA ARG A 22 14.00 -18.43 -11.73
C ARG A 22 13.80 -17.28 -12.72
N ALA A 23 12.65 -16.55 -12.60
CA ALA A 23 12.30 -15.46 -13.52
C ALA A 23 12.29 -14.05 -12.90
N GLY A 24 12.63 -13.85 -11.61
CA GLY A 24 12.16 -12.62 -10.95
C GLY A 24 13.09 -11.76 -10.12
N LEU A 25 14.22 -12.23 -9.66
CA LEU A 25 15.19 -11.30 -9.05
C LEU A 25 16.21 -10.91 -10.13
N PRO A 26 16.38 -9.60 -10.41
CA PRO A 26 17.54 -9.20 -11.18
C PRO A 26 18.79 -9.74 -10.45
N PRO A 27 19.74 -10.38 -11.17
CA PRO A 27 21.01 -10.74 -10.55
C PRO A 27 21.55 -9.49 -9.89
N ALA A 28 22.09 -9.62 -8.68
CA ALA A 28 22.77 -8.51 -8.01
C ALA A 28 23.67 -7.84 -9.06
N VAL A 29 23.40 -6.57 -9.36
CA VAL A 29 24.20 -5.81 -10.31
C VAL A 29 25.61 -5.85 -9.73
N PRO A 30 26.61 -6.46 -10.41
CA PRO A 30 27.98 -6.33 -9.94
C PRO A 30 28.23 -4.83 -9.86
N LEU A 31 28.52 -4.32 -8.67
CA LEU A 31 29.00 -2.96 -8.54
C LEU A 31 30.26 -2.90 -9.40
N THR A 32 30.18 -2.21 -10.52
CA THR A 32 31.31 -2.04 -11.42
C THR A 32 32.47 -1.42 -10.64
N SER A 33 33.69 -1.86 -10.92
CA SER A 33 34.91 -1.29 -10.36
C SER A 33 34.86 0.24 -10.45
N GLY A 34 34.90 0.94 -9.32
CA GLY A 34 34.88 2.40 -9.28
C GLY A 34 33.72 3.02 -8.46
N VAL A 35 32.80 2.23 -7.91
CA VAL A 35 31.77 2.78 -7.00
C VAL A 35 32.44 3.13 -5.66
N PRO A 36 32.29 4.37 -5.16
CA PRO A 36 32.83 4.78 -3.86
C PRO A 36 32.37 3.84 -2.72
N ALA A 37 33.26 3.52 -1.78
CA ALA A 37 32.99 2.60 -0.69
C ALA A 37 31.69 2.90 0.10
N PRO A 38 31.32 4.16 0.40
CA PRO A 38 30.03 4.46 1.05
C PRO A 38 28.81 3.98 0.26
N LEU A 39 28.84 4.09 -1.07
CA LEU A 39 27.75 3.62 -1.93
C LEU A 39 27.73 2.09 -2.03
N ALA A 40 28.88 1.42 -2.04
CA ALA A 40 28.97 -0.03 -2.00
C ALA A 40 28.35 -0.60 -0.71
N HIS A 41 28.67 -0.02 0.43
CA HIS A 41 28.04 -0.38 1.72
C HIS A 41 26.53 -0.10 1.75
N LEU A 42 26.09 1.01 1.15
CA LEU A 42 24.68 1.34 1.03
C LEU A 42 23.93 0.28 0.21
N VAL A 43 24.47 -0.11 -0.94
CA VAL A 43 23.86 -1.14 -1.80
C VAL A 43 23.76 -2.46 -1.05
N ALA A 44 24.83 -2.94 -0.39
CA ALA A 44 24.79 -4.16 0.40
C ALA A 44 23.67 -4.13 1.45
N ARG A 45 23.51 -2.98 2.14
CA ARG A 45 22.47 -2.80 3.14
C ARG A 45 21.04 -2.75 2.54
N LEU A 46 20.86 -2.10 1.37
CA LEU A 46 19.55 -1.99 0.72
C LEU A 46 19.12 -3.30 0.05
N CYS A 47 20.08 -4.12 -0.40
CA CYS A 47 19.82 -5.44 -0.98
C CYS A 47 19.69 -6.55 0.08
N ASP A 48 19.80 -6.23 1.37
CA ASP A 48 19.67 -7.20 2.45
C ASP A 48 18.26 -7.81 2.46
N PRO A 49 18.11 -9.14 2.36
CA PRO A 49 16.80 -9.80 2.34
C PRO A 49 16.05 -9.73 3.68
N SER A 50 16.68 -9.24 4.75
CA SER A 50 16.09 -9.15 6.08
C SER A 50 15.06 -8.01 6.25
N TRP A 51 14.82 -7.19 5.25
CA TRP A 51 13.84 -6.09 5.30
C TRP A 51 12.38 -6.58 5.21
N LEU A 52 11.94 -7.46 6.13
CA LEU A 52 10.61 -8.05 6.09
C LEU A 52 9.50 -7.14 6.60
N GLY A 53 9.83 -6.05 7.28
CA GLY A 53 8.87 -5.02 7.72
C GLY A 53 8.67 -3.87 6.72
N PHE A 54 9.39 -3.84 5.59
CA PHE A 54 9.33 -2.77 4.61
C PHE A 54 8.34 -3.07 3.47
N PRO A 55 7.42 -2.14 3.12
CA PRO A 55 6.34 -2.41 2.17
C PRO A 55 6.71 -2.18 0.70
N GLY A 56 7.99 -2.11 0.34
CA GLY A 56 8.44 -1.90 -1.05
C GLY A 56 8.68 -3.21 -1.79
N ALA A 57 8.18 -3.33 -3.01
CA ALA A 57 8.48 -4.43 -3.92
C ALA A 57 9.89 -4.27 -4.52
N THR A 58 10.56 -5.39 -4.81
CA THR A 58 11.97 -5.42 -5.26
C THR A 58 12.18 -6.27 -6.53
N ASP A 59 11.12 -6.71 -7.19
CA ASP A 59 11.14 -7.62 -8.35
C ASP A 59 11.08 -6.90 -9.71
N ILE A 60 11.23 -5.58 -9.72
CA ILE A 60 11.21 -4.80 -10.97
C ILE A 60 12.63 -4.61 -11.49
N ASP A 61 12.85 -4.98 -12.75
CA ASP A 61 14.10 -4.68 -13.44
C ASP A 61 14.02 -3.33 -14.14
N PHE A 62 14.72 -2.33 -13.61
CA PHE A 62 14.82 -0.99 -14.18
C PHE A 62 16.06 -0.79 -15.06
N ARG A 63 16.95 -1.79 -15.20
CA ARG A 63 18.19 -1.68 -16.01
C ARG A 63 17.94 -1.24 -17.44
N PRO A 64 16.87 -1.71 -18.15
CA PRO A 64 16.62 -1.26 -19.51
C PRO A 64 16.34 0.23 -19.66
N ILE A 65 15.89 0.91 -18.60
CA ILE A 65 15.59 2.34 -18.63
C ILE A 65 16.59 3.21 -17.87
N LEU A 66 17.67 2.64 -17.33
CA LEU A 66 18.73 3.42 -16.65
C LEU A 66 19.26 4.59 -17.50
N PRO A 67 19.51 4.45 -18.83
CA PRO A 67 19.95 5.59 -19.65
C PRO A 67 18.96 6.76 -19.63
N VAL A 68 17.65 6.48 -19.58
CA VAL A 68 16.61 7.53 -19.50
C VAL A 68 16.58 8.16 -18.11
N LEU A 69 16.77 7.36 -17.05
CA LEU A 69 16.82 7.84 -15.67
C LEU A 69 18.06 8.69 -15.37
N ALA A 70 19.09 8.65 -16.23
CA ALA A 70 20.27 9.52 -16.13
C ALA A 70 20.06 10.91 -16.72
N ILE A 71 18.93 11.17 -17.37
CA ILE A 71 18.59 12.46 -17.99
C ILE A 71 17.59 13.20 -17.08
N PRO A 72 17.78 14.50 -16.79
CA PRO A 72 16.80 15.27 -16.02
C PRO A 72 15.41 15.21 -16.66
N ALA A 73 14.42 14.81 -15.91
CA ALA A 73 13.03 14.73 -16.32
C ALA A 73 12.15 15.41 -15.26
N ILE A 74 11.51 16.50 -15.64
CA ILE A 74 10.63 17.31 -14.81
C ILE A 74 9.23 17.26 -15.42
N GLN A 75 8.21 17.15 -14.57
CA GLN A 75 6.82 17.20 -14.96
C GLN A 75 6.15 18.43 -14.36
N LEU A 76 5.35 19.13 -15.16
CA LEU A 76 4.65 20.34 -14.77
C LEU A 76 3.17 20.26 -15.20
N GLY A 77 2.33 21.02 -14.52
CA GLY A 77 0.97 21.28 -14.94
C GLY A 77 0.04 20.07 -14.98
N ASP A 78 -1.06 20.22 -15.72
CA ASP A 78 -2.07 19.18 -15.93
C ASP A 78 -1.63 18.25 -17.07
N PRO A 79 -1.36 16.97 -16.81
CA PRO A 79 -0.89 16.03 -17.84
C PRO A 79 -1.92 15.79 -18.96
N ARG A 80 -3.18 16.21 -18.78
CA ARG A 80 -4.25 16.09 -19.77
C ARG A 80 -4.41 17.31 -20.67
N ARG A 81 -3.74 18.39 -20.36
CA ARG A 81 -3.67 19.61 -21.19
C ARG A 81 -2.28 19.68 -21.81
N ALA A 82 -2.25 19.70 -23.13
CA ALA A 82 -0.97 19.84 -23.85
C ALA A 82 -0.28 21.13 -23.43
N GLY A 83 0.87 21.00 -22.80
CA GLY A 83 1.74 22.12 -22.50
C GLY A 83 2.51 22.57 -23.73
N ALA A 84 3.02 23.81 -23.71
CA ALA A 84 3.89 24.32 -24.73
C ALA A 84 5.30 23.68 -24.68
N ASP A 85 5.72 23.14 -23.55
CA ASP A 85 7.03 22.51 -23.38
C ASP A 85 6.99 21.03 -23.78
N THR A 86 7.68 20.68 -24.85
CA THR A 86 7.80 19.30 -25.36
C THR A 86 8.79 18.44 -24.58
N ARG A 87 9.50 18.98 -23.58
CA ARG A 87 10.47 18.24 -22.75
C ARG A 87 9.84 17.53 -21.54
N ASN A 88 8.52 17.64 -21.38
CA ASN A 88 7.77 16.95 -20.35
C ASN A 88 7.53 15.46 -20.70
N VAL A 89 6.95 14.72 -19.76
CA VAL A 89 6.60 13.30 -19.91
C VAL A 89 5.08 13.06 -19.89
N ASP A 90 4.30 14.03 -20.34
CA ASP A 90 2.83 14.04 -20.32
C ASP A 90 2.22 12.79 -20.97
N ASP A 91 2.77 12.36 -22.12
CA ASP A 91 2.26 11.19 -22.83
C ASP A 91 2.38 9.91 -22.00
N LEU A 92 3.48 9.76 -21.26
CA LEU A 92 3.68 8.63 -20.36
C LEU A 92 2.78 8.75 -19.13
N GLU A 93 2.65 9.96 -18.57
CA GLU A 93 1.78 10.20 -17.43
C GLU A 93 0.31 9.93 -17.77
N ARG A 94 -0.17 10.37 -18.95
CA ARG A 94 -1.52 10.04 -19.44
C ARG A 94 -1.75 8.54 -19.51
N GLN A 95 -0.80 7.77 -20.07
CA GLN A 95 -0.90 6.31 -20.14
C GLN A 95 -0.97 5.66 -18.75
N VAL A 96 -0.17 6.13 -17.78
CA VAL A 96 -0.23 5.69 -16.38
C VAL A 96 -1.61 5.97 -15.80
N LEU A 97 -2.11 7.18 -15.95
CA LEU A 97 -3.41 7.60 -15.43
C LEU A 97 -4.58 6.83 -16.05
N ASP A 98 -4.59 6.69 -17.38
CA ASP A 98 -5.64 5.97 -18.09
C ASP A 98 -5.69 4.50 -17.66
N ARG A 99 -4.52 3.90 -17.42
CA ARG A 99 -4.50 2.53 -16.91
C ARG A 99 -4.99 2.44 -15.47
N MET A 100 -4.59 3.36 -14.59
CA MET A 100 -5.09 3.38 -13.22
C MET A 100 -6.60 3.61 -13.18
N LEU A 101 -7.12 4.54 -13.97
CA LEU A 101 -8.57 4.78 -14.07
C LEU A 101 -9.32 3.52 -14.52
N ARG A 102 -8.79 2.75 -15.46
CA ARG A 102 -9.39 1.46 -15.87
C ARG A 102 -9.32 0.42 -14.75
N ILE A 103 -8.18 0.25 -14.06
CA ILE A 103 -8.02 -0.70 -12.96
C ILE A 103 -9.03 -0.42 -11.85
N PHE A 104 -9.23 0.85 -11.50
CA PHE A 104 -10.19 1.26 -10.47
C PHE A 104 -11.60 1.48 -11.00
N LYS A 105 -11.86 1.20 -12.29
CA LYS A 105 -13.16 1.34 -12.95
C LYS A 105 -13.75 2.75 -12.79
N ALA A 106 -12.93 3.76 -12.93
CA ALA A 106 -13.35 5.14 -12.79
C ALA A 106 -14.34 5.54 -13.90
N PRO A 107 -15.45 6.22 -13.58
CA PRO A 107 -16.34 6.78 -14.59
C PRO A 107 -15.64 7.86 -15.43
N PRO A 108 -16.20 8.20 -16.61
CA PRO A 108 -15.69 9.31 -17.42
C PRO A 108 -15.56 10.62 -16.63
N GLY A 109 -14.58 11.44 -16.99
CA GLY A 109 -14.34 12.75 -16.38
C GLY A 109 -13.50 12.71 -15.09
N TRP A 110 -13.16 11.54 -14.55
CA TRP A 110 -12.16 11.44 -13.48
C TRP A 110 -10.80 11.90 -14.01
N TRP A 111 -10.05 12.56 -13.14
CA TRP A 111 -8.75 13.11 -13.44
C TRP A 111 -7.73 12.73 -12.37
N GLY A 112 -6.48 13.05 -12.59
CA GLY A 112 -5.44 12.77 -11.61
C GLY A 112 -4.06 13.11 -12.14
N TYR A 113 -3.04 12.83 -11.33
CA TYR A 113 -1.64 13.01 -11.69
C TYR A 113 -0.73 12.12 -10.86
N VAL A 114 0.53 12.00 -11.30
CA VAL A 114 1.61 11.32 -10.55
C VAL A 114 2.27 12.34 -9.63
N GLY A 115 2.13 12.17 -8.32
CA GLY A 115 2.69 13.04 -7.29
C GLY A 115 3.90 12.44 -6.57
N SER A 116 4.46 13.18 -5.61
CA SER A 116 5.68 12.84 -4.87
C SER A 116 5.50 11.76 -3.79
N GLY A 117 4.26 11.38 -3.50
CA GLY A 117 3.92 10.34 -2.52
C GLY A 117 2.50 10.48 -1.99
N SER A 118 1.93 9.39 -1.41
CA SER A 118 0.53 9.39 -0.97
C SER A 118 0.24 10.46 0.07
N THR A 119 1.20 10.88 0.89
CA THR A 119 1.01 12.00 1.82
C THR A 119 0.64 13.29 1.09
N ALA A 120 1.35 13.64 0.00
CA ALA A 120 1.03 14.81 -0.82
C ALA A 120 -0.33 14.66 -1.51
N SER A 121 -0.63 13.46 -2.01
CA SER A 121 -1.93 13.14 -2.62
C SER A 121 -3.11 13.27 -1.64
N ILE A 122 -2.96 12.75 -0.41
CA ILE A 122 -3.98 12.89 0.65
C ILE A 122 -4.15 14.37 1.00
N ARG A 123 -3.04 15.11 1.16
CA ARG A 123 -3.07 16.56 1.43
C ARG A 123 -3.84 17.30 0.34
N HIS A 124 -3.57 17.01 -0.93
CA HIS A 124 -4.30 17.63 -2.04
C HIS A 124 -5.80 17.32 -2.00
N ALA A 125 -6.16 16.06 -1.78
CA ALA A 125 -7.56 15.65 -1.69
C ALA A 125 -8.31 16.36 -0.54
N VAL A 126 -7.69 16.45 0.63
CA VAL A 126 -8.25 17.16 1.80
C VAL A 126 -8.35 18.66 1.52
N THR A 127 -7.31 19.30 0.98
CA THR A 127 -7.33 20.73 0.60
C THR A 127 -8.44 21.01 -0.42
N THR A 128 -8.63 20.10 -1.39
CA THR A 128 -9.71 20.23 -2.38
C THR A 128 -11.08 20.15 -1.74
N ALA A 129 -11.29 19.22 -0.79
CA ALA A 129 -12.53 19.12 -0.04
C ALA A 129 -12.83 20.40 0.76
N VAL A 130 -11.84 20.92 1.48
CA VAL A 130 -11.94 22.20 2.22
C VAL A 130 -12.39 23.34 1.29
N ARG A 131 -11.72 23.46 0.14
CA ARG A 131 -12.05 24.48 -0.86
C ARG A 131 -13.49 24.33 -1.40
N GLN A 132 -13.91 23.09 -1.70
CA GLN A 132 -15.26 22.83 -2.22
C GLN A 132 -16.36 23.08 -1.21
N PHE A 133 -16.10 22.87 0.07
CA PHE A 133 -17.08 23.17 1.12
C PHE A 133 -17.21 24.67 1.40
N GLY A 134 -16.15 25.45 1.17
CA GLY A 134 -16.13 26.88 1.47
C GLY A 134 -16.10 27.20 2.96
N GLU A 135 -16.01 26.19 3.82
CA GLU A 135 -15.91 26.29 5.27
C GLU A 135 -15.02 25.16 5.83
N VAL A 136 -14.63 25.27 7.09
CA VAL A 136 -13.71 24.34 7.73
C VAL A 136 -14.42 23.04 8.11
N PRO A 137 -14.17 21.90 7.45
CA PRO A 137 -14.76 20.61 7.78
C PRO A 137 -14.13 19.98 9.01
N VAL A 138 -14.77 18.94 9.54
CA VAL A 138 -14.12 17.99 10.45
C VAL A 138 -13.44 16.90 9.63
N LEU A 139 -12.15 16.64 9.91
CA LEU A 139 -11.42 15.53 9.34
C LEU A 139 -11.59 14.29 10.21
N TYR A 140 -12.04 13.19 9.64
CA TYR A 140 -12.20 11.90 10.31
C TYR A 140 -11.19 10.88 9.75
N SER A 141 -10.59 10.10 10.64
CA SER A 141 -9.75 8.95 10.25
C SER A 141 -9.77 7.87 11.34
N SER A 142 -9.39 6.65 10.96
CA SER A 142 -9.17 5.56 11.93
C SER A 142 -7.90 5.81 12.76
N SER A 143 -7.87 5.29 13.99
CA SER A 143 -6.61 5.17 14.76
C SER A 143 -5.59 4.24 14.09
N GLY A 144 -6.02 3.40 13.12
CA GLY A 144 -5.17 2.59 12.27
C GLY A 144 -4.68 3.30 11.00
N ALA A 145 -5.14 4.53 10.73
CA ALA A 145 -4.69 5.31 9.56
C ALA A 145 -3.21 5.70 9.66
N HIS A 146 -2.61 5.99 8.52
CA HIS A 146 -1.22 6.44 8.47
C HIS A 146 -1.06 7.79 9.17
N THR A 147 0.04 7.96 9.90
CA THR A 147 0.33 9.16 10.72
C THR A 147 0.33 10.48 9.93
N CYS A 148 0.46 10.42 8.60
CA CYS A 148 0.38 11.62 7.76
C CYS A 148 -0.98 12.31 7.84
N VAL A 149 -2.07 11.60 8.14
CA VAL A 149 -3.41 12.21 8.25
C VAL A 149 -3.46 13.21 9.39
N ALA A 150 -2.93 12.85 10.57
CA ALA A 150 -2.82 13.78 11.70
C ALA A 150 -1.91 14.98 11.39
N LYS A 151 -0.80 14.77 10.66
CA LYS A 151 0.09 15.86 10.23
C LYS A 151 -0.63 16.83 9.29
N ILE A 152 -1.39 16.30 8.33
CA ILE A 152 -2.19 17.10 7.39
C ILE A 152 -3.27 17.89 8.14
N ALA A 153 -3.96 17.28 9.11
CA ALA A 153 -4.93 17.98 9.94
C ALA A 153 -4.31 19.17 10.68
N THR A 154 -3.15 18.96 11.28
CA THR A 154 -2.39 20.01 11.98
C THR A 154 -1.95 21.12 11.01
N GLU A 155 -1.37 20.77 9.85
CA GLU A 155 -0.92 21.71 8.83
C GLU A 155 -2.06 22.60 8.32
N LEU A 156 -3.21 21.98 8.02
CA LEU A 156 -4.39 22.67 7.51
C LEU A 156 -5.28 23.26 8.62
N ARG A 157 -4.88 23.12 9.88
CA ARG A 157 -5.64 23.60 11.08
C ARG A 157 -7.07 23.06 11.11
N LEU A 158 -7.27 21.81 10.70
CA LEU A 158 -8.57 21.16 10.72
C LEU A 158 -8.85 20.48 12.07
N PRO A 159 -10.06 20.58 12.61
CA PRO A 159 -10.49 19.67 13.65
C PRO A 159 -10.34 18.24 13.16
N HIS A 160 -9.66 17.40 13.96
CA HIS A 160 -9.37 16.02 13.59
C HIS A 160 -9.96 15.06 14.63
N THR A 161 -10.93 14.27 14.22
CA THR A 161 -11.56 13.23 15.02
C THR A 161 -10.98 11.88 14.64
N VAL A 162 -10.23 11.30 15.58
CA VAL A 162 -9.65 9.97 15.40
C VAL A 162 -10.63 8.93 15.96
N VAL A 163 -11.18 8.12 15.07
CA VAL A 163 -12.10 7.04 15.40
C VAL A 163 -11.31 5.79 15.77
N ARG A 164 -11.68 5.14 16.87
CA ARG A 164 -11.02 3.89 17.28
C ARG A 164 -11.15 2.83 16.19
N ALA A 165 -10.05 2.14 15.91
CA ALA A 165 -10.10 0.97 15.04
C ALA A 165 -10.77 -0.23 15.74
N SER A 166 -11.49 -1.03 14.98
CA SER A 166 -12.00 -2.34 15.38
C SER A 166 -10.83 -3.30 15.66
N ARG A 167 -11.14 -4.48 16.22
CA ARG A 167 -10.10 -5.49 16.53
C ARG A 167 -9.31 -5.98 15.32
N ASP A 168 -9.91 -5.92 14.15
CA ASP A 168 -9.29 -6.30 12.88
C ASP A 168 -8.42 -5.18 12.27
N GLY A 169 -8.47 -3.97 12.83
CA GLY A 169 -7.70 -2.81 12.42
C GLY A 169 -8.44 -1.88 11.45
N SER A 170 -9.68 -2.19 11.03
CA SER A 170 -10.53 -1.28 10.25
C SER A 170 -11.16 -0.20 11.13
N ILE A 171 -11.63 0.91 10.52
CA ILE A 171 -12.38 1.92 11.25
C ILE A 171 -13.69 1.32 11.83
N ASP A 172 -14.06 1.73 13.04
CA ASP A 172 -15.35 1.36 13.61
C ASP A 172 -16.47 2.28 13.11
N PRO A 173 -17.42 1.80 12.27
CA PRO A 173 -18.51 2.64 11.77
C PRO A 173 -19.46 3.14 12.89
N ALA A 174 -19.64 2.36 13.96
CA ALA A 174 -20.48 2.79 15.08
C ALA A 174 -19.80 3.92 15.85
N GLY A 175 -18.49 3.79 16.10
CA GLY A 175 -17.69 4.87 16.70
C GLY A 175 -17.64 6.11 15.80
N LEU A 176 -17.52 5.95 14.48
CA LEU A 176 -17.58 7.06 13.52
C LEU A 176 -18.91 7.80 13.60
N ARG A 177 -20.03 7.06 13.64
CA ARG A 177 -21.38 7.65 13.81
C ARG A 177 -21.50 8.42 15.11
N ALA A 178 -21.03 7.86 16.22
CA ALA A 178 -21.14 8.47 17.55
C ALA A 178 -20.31 9.75 17.71
N LEU A 179 -19.24 9.89 16.94
CA LEU A 179 -18.31 11.03 16.98
C LEU A 179 -18.55 12.04 15.85
N ALA A 180 -19.52 11.78 14.97
CA ALA A 180 -19.83 12.66 13.84
C ALA A 180 -20.47 13.97 14.30
N ASP A 181 -20.04 15.07 13.70
CA ASP A 181 -20.59 16.41 13.89
C ASP A 181 -21.55 16.71 12.71
N PRO A 182 -22.90 16.75 12.94
CA PRO A 182 -23.86 16.97 11.88
C PRO A 182 -23.88 18.41 11.34
N ASP A 183 -23.41 19.37 12.13
CA ASP A 183 -23.46 20.80 11.80
C ASP A 183 -22.34 21.23 10.87
N ARG A 184 -21.34 20.38 10.63
CA ARG A 184 -20.16 20.67 9.82
C ARG A 184 -19.98 19.68 8.66
N PRO A 185 -19.37 20.12 7.54
CA PRO A 185 -18.93 19.19 6.52
C PRO A 185 -17.92 18.18 7.06
N ALA A 186 -17.94 16.99 6.55
CA ALA A 186 -16.99 15.95 6.92
C ALA A 186 -16.04 15.59 5.77
N VAL A 187 -14.78 15.47 6.09
CA VAL A 187 -13.78 14.80 5.24
C VAL A 187 -13.38 13.50 5.92
N LEU A 188 -13.67 12.36 5.31
CA LEU A 188 -13.22 11.06 5.77
C LEU A 188 -11.99 10.64 4.97
N VAL A 189 -10.88 10.39 5.65
CA VAL A 189 -9.74 9.66 5.07
C VAL A 189 -9.86 8.20 5.51
N ALA A 190 -10.46 7.39 4.63
CA ALA A 190 -10.59 5.96 4.81
C ALA A 190 -9.35 5.24 4.26
N THR A 191 -8.94 4.13 4.87
CA THR A 191 -7.72 3.41 4.50
C THR A 191 -8.04 2.08 3.84
N ALA A 192 -7.42 1.82 2.70
CA ALA A 192 -7.41 0.51 2.04
C ALA A 192 -6.02 -0.11 2.18
N GLY A 193 -5.83 -0.83 3.27
CA GLY A 193 -4.56 -1.43 3.67
C GLY A 193 -3.85 -0.62 4.76
N THR A 194 -4.36 -0.70 6.00
CA THR A 194 -3.71 -0.06 7.16
C THR A 194 -2.29 -0.60 7.36
N THR A 195 -1.42 0.25 7.90
CA THR A 195 0.01 -0.05 7.98
C THR A 195 0.32 -1.31 8.79
N THR A 196 -0.44 -1.60 9.84
CA THR A 196 -0.13 -2.71 10.76
C THR A 196 -0.83 -4.02 10.37
N THR A 197 -2.11 -3.95 9.98
CA THR A 197 -2.93 -5.14 9.77
C THR A 197 -3.35 -5.34 8.32
N GLU A 198 -3.10 -4.35 7.46
CA GLU A 198 -3.61 -4.28 6.09
C GLU A 198 -5.15 -4.37 6.03
N ALA A 199 -5.81 -3.89 7.08
CA ALA A 199 -7.26 -3.77 7.13
C ALA A 199 -7.76 -2.76 6.09
N VAL A 200 -8.99 -2.97 5.64
CA VAL A 200 -9.68 -2.09 4.68
C VAL A 200 -10.93 -1.55 5.33
N ASP A 201 -11.07 -0.23 5.33
CA ASP A 201 -12.26 0.44 5.84
C ASP A 201 -13.44 0.24 4.87
N ASP A 202 -14.58 -0.18 5.38
CA ASP A 202 -15.82 -0.32 4.58
C ASP A 202 -16.39 1.06 4.26
N LEU A 203 -16.14 1.54 3.04
CA LEU A 203 -16.60 2.85 2.59
C LEU A 203 -18.13 3.00 2.62
N THR A 204 -18.86 1.92 2.36
CA THR A 204 -20.32 1.92 2.37
C THR A 204 -20.84 2.10 3.79
N ALA A 205 -20.31 1.33 4.72
CA ALA A 205 -20.65 1.43 6.13
C ALA A 205 -20.26 2.79 6.72
N CYS A 206 -19.07 3.30 6.39
CA CYS A 206 -18.61 4.62 6.85
C CYS A 206 -19.50 5.76 6.34
N ARG A 207 -19.87 5.74 5.06
CA ARG A 207 -20.80 6.74 4.49
C ARG A 207 -22.17 6.66 5.15
N ALA A 208 -22.70 5.47 5.34
CA ALA A 208 -23.97 5.26 6.03
C ALA A 208 -23.93 5.77 7.47
N ALA A 209 -22.83 5.51 8.19
CA ALA A 209 -22.62 5.99 9.56
C ALA A 209 -22.67 7.52 9.66
N LEU A 210 -21.91 8.23 8.82
CA LEU A 210 -21.89 9.68 8.79
C LEU A 210 -23.24 10.28 8.39
N ARG A 211 -23.88 9.72 7.37
CA ARG A 211 -25.24 10.17 6.95
C ARG A 211 -26.29 9.95 8.02
N SER A 212 -26.26 8.80 8.69
CA SER A 212 -27.22 8.51 9.77
C SER A 212 -27.00 9.37 11.02
N ALA A 213 -25.82 9.98 11.14
CA ALA A 213 -25.54 10.99 12.15
C ALA A 213 -25.94 12.42 11.73
N GLY A 214 -26.53 12.61 10.54
CA GLY A 214 -26.96 13.91 10.04
C GLY A 214 -25.97 14.66 9.16
N VAL A 215 -24.79 14.10 8.88
CA VAL A 215 -23.81 14.75 8.01
C VAL A 215 -24.30 14.75 6.56
N THR A 216 -24.57 15.93 6.01
CA THR A 216 -25.13 16.13 4.66
C THR A 216 -24.04 16.36 3.61
N ARG A 217 -22.94 17.03 3.98
CA ARG A 217 -21.81 17.35 3.11
C ARG A 217 -20.60 16.51 3.47
N LEU A 218 -20.26 15.57 2.60
CA LEU A 218 -19.25 14.56 2.85
C LEU A 218 -18.31 14.43 1.66
N TRP A 219 -17.01 14.46 1.93
CA TRP A 219 -15.94 14.04 1.03
C TRP A 219 -15.25 12.80 1.58
N VAL A 220 -15.11 11.76 0.77
CA VAL A 220 -14.38 10.55 1.14
C VAL A 220 -13.13 10.43 0.27
N HIS A 221 -11.97 10.50 0.89
CA HIS A 221 -10.71 10.13 0.29
C HIS A 221 -10.33 8.71 0.72
N THR A 222 -9.91 7.87 -0.23
CA THR A 222 -9.37 6.53 0.07
C THR A 222 -7.86 6.54 -0.04
N ASP A 223 -7.18 6.39 1.10
CA ASP A 223 -5.74 6.07 1.14
C ASP A 223 -5.55 4.59 0.80
N ALA A 224 -5.29 4.32 -0.47
CA ALA A 224 -5.04 2.99 -1.02
C ALA A 224 -3.54 2.72 -1.27
N ALA A 225 -2.68 3.36 -0.48
CA ALA A 225 -1.23 3.36 -0.67
C ALA A 225 -0.61 1.96 -0.69
N LEU A 226 -1.12 1.02 0.12
CA LEU A 226 -0.57 -0.34 0.23
C LEU A 226 -1.36 -1.34 -0.61
N ALA A 227 -2.65 -1.46 -0.35
CA ALA A 227 -3.48 -2.54 -0.90
C ALA A 227 -4.27 -2.14 -2.16
N GLY A 228 -4.19 -0.88 -2.62
CA GLY A 228 -5.04 -0.37 -3.72
C GLY A 228 -5.01 -1.21 -4.98
N VAL A 229 -3.85 -1.35 -5.62
CA VAL A 229 -3.72 -2.12 -6.87
C VAL A 229 -3.98 -3.61 -6.66
N PRO A 230 -3.44 -4.30 -5.62
CA PRO A 230 -3.75 -5.69 -5.32
C PRO A 230 -5.24 -5.98 -5.15
N LEU A 231 -5.98 -5.09 -4.48
CA LEU A 231 -7.43 -5.25 -4.27
C LEU A 231 -8.23 -4.97 -5.54
N ALA A 232 -7.89 -3.91 -6.27
CA ALA A 232 -8.60 -3.53 -7.50
C ALA A 232 -8.48 -4.61 -8.60
N LEU A 233 -7.37 -5.36 -8.59
CA LEU A 233 -7.12 -6.47 -9.52
C LEU A 233 -7.56 -7.84 -8.99
N SER A 234 -8.08 -7.92 -7.77
CA SER A 234 -8.61 -9.17 -7.23
C SER A 234 -9.88 -9.58 -7.98
N PRO A 235 -10.01 -10.84 -8.44
CA PRO A 235 -11.15 -11.28 -9.26
C PRO A 235 -12.48 -11.25 -8.48
N ALA A 236 -12.46 -11.46 -7.19
CA ALA A 236 -13.65 -11.52 -6.34
C ALA A 236 -13.38 -10.99 -4.93
N PRO A 237 -13.06 -9.69 -4.75
CA PRO A 237 -12.88 -9.14 -3.41
C PRO A 237 -14.25 -9.12 -2.70
N PRO A 238 -14.28 -9.36 -1.38
CA PRO A 238 -15.51 -9.16 -0.60
C PRO A 238 -16.06 -7.73 -0.78
N PRO A 239 -17.38 -7.51 -0.75
CA PRO A 239 -17.97 -6.20 -0.97
C PRO A 239 -17.38 -5.08 -0.10
N ALA A 240 -17.09 -5.37 1.17
CA ALA A 240 -16.51 -4.41 2.12
C ALA A 240 -15.10 -3.92 1.73
N VAL A 241 -14.34 -4.73 0.96
CA VAL A 241 -12.97 -4.40 0.55
C VAL A 241 -12.85 -4.02 -0.93
N ARG A 242 -13.96 -3.84 -1.62
CA ARG A 242 -13.96 -3.42 -3.03
C ARG A 242 -13.56 -1.96 -3.15
N LEU A 243 -12.66 -1.68 -4.09
CA LEU A 243 -12.14 -0.34 -4.38
C LEU A 243 -12.53 0.20 -5.75
N ASP A 244 -13.55 -0.37 -6.38
CA ASP A 244 -14.09 0.22 -7.60
C ASP A 244 -14.68 1.60 -7.28
N ILE A 245 -14.29 2.59 -8.06
CA ILE A 245 -14.65 4.00 -7.88
C ILE A 245 -16.16 4.27 -8.00
N PRO A 246 -16.94 3.57 -8.88
CA PRO A 246 -18.36 3.86 -8.99
C PRO A 246 -19.08 3.84 -7.64
N GLY A 247 -19.50 5.03 -7.20
CA GLY A 247 -20.35 5.21 -6.01
C GLY A 247 -19.66 5.20 -4.66
N ARG A 248 -18.31 5.18 -4.58
CA ARG A 248 -17.62 5.02 -3.29
C ARG A 248 -16.73 6.18 -2.87
N PRO A 249 -15.48 6.39 -3.37
CA PRO A 249 -14.67 7.53 -2.96
C PRO A 249 -14.95 8.77 -3.81
N ASP A 250 -14.60 9.96 -3.29
CA ASP A 250 -14.51 11.20 -4.07
C ASP A 250 -13.09 11.40 -4.62
N SER A 251 -12.12 10.77 -3.98
CA SER A 251 -10.73 10.70 -4.41
C SER A 251 -10.04 9.46 -3.87
N LEU A 252 -8.98 9.03 -4.53
CA LEU A 252 -8.17 7.88 -4.16
C LEU A 252 -6.70 8.16 -4.43
N SER A 253 -5.82 7.73 -3.53
CA SER A 253 -4.38 7.77 -3.74
C SER A 253 -3.74 6.39 -3.54
N LEU A 254 -2.72 6.09 -4.33
CA LEU A 254 -1.90 4.90 -4.18
C LEU A 254 -0.40 5.25 -4.22
N SER A 255 0.43 4.45 -3.52
CA SER A 255 1.89 4.61 -3.56
C SER A 255 2.50 3.77 -4.67
N GLY A 256 3.24 4.43 -5.58
CA GLY A 256 3.92 3.74 -6.67
C GLY A 256 5.15 2.94 -6.22
N HIS A 257 5.79 3.37 -5.13
CA HIS A 257 6.99 2.74 -4.56
C HIS A 257 6.71 1.54 -3.62
N LYS A 258 5.43 1.20 -3.39
CA LYS A 258 5.05 0.01 -2.60
C LYS A 258 4.85 -1.18 -3.54
N PHE A 259 3.63 -1.61 -3.77
CA PHE A 259 3.32 -2.78 -4.61
C PHE A 259 3.84 -2.66 -6.05
N LEU A 260 3.78 -1.48 -6.67
CA LEU A 260 4.28 -1.29 -8.03
C LEU A 260 5.81 -1.30 -8.10
N GLY A 261 6.51 -0.95 -7.02
CA GLY A 261 7.96 -1.09 -6.91
C GLY A 261 8.77 -0.01 -7.60
N ALA A 262 8.22 1.21 -7.78
CA ALA A 262 9.02 2.35 -8.24
C ALA A 262 10.20 2.62 -7.29
N LEU A 263 11.35 3.02 -7.84
CA LEU A 263 12.58 3.26 -7.07
C LEU A 263 12.52 4.51 -6.20
N THR A 264 11.70 5.48 -6.60
CA THR A 264 11.55 6.76 -5.88
C THR A 264 10.17 6.82 -5.23
N PRO A 265 10.03 7.50 -4.08
CA PRO A 265 8.72 7.80 -3.53
C PRO A 265 7.85 8.50 -4.56
N CYS A 266 6.69 7.94 -4.84
CA CYS A 266 5.71 8.52 -5.77
C CYS A 266 4.32 7.99 -5.46
N SER A 267 3.31 8.65 -5.99
CA SER A 267 1.90 8.29 -5.87
C SER A 267 1.15 8.54 -7.16
N VAL A 268 -0.01 7.89 -7.31
CA VAL A 268 -1.04 8.33 -8.25
C VAL A 268 -2.22 8.82 -7.44
N LEU A 269 -2.65 10.04 -7.69
CA LEU A 269 -3.88 10.61 -7.18
C LEU A 269 -4.95 10.54 -8.27
N LEU A 270 -6.12 10.02 -7.92
CA LEU A 270 -7.32 10.03 -8.77
C LEU A 270 -8.42 10.80 -8.06
N MET A 271 -9.14 11.66 -8.78
CA MET A 271 -10.16 12.54 -8.22
C MET A 271 -11.39 12.61 -9.13
N ARG A 272 -12.55 12.82 -8.52
CA ARG A 272 -13.84 12.95 -9.22
C ARG A 272 -13.90 14.19 -10.09
N PRO A 273 -14.78 14.22 -11.13
CA PRO A 273 -15.02 15.40 -11.94
C PRO A 273 -15.40 16.63 -11.11
N GLY A 274 -15.06 17.82 -11.59
CA GLY A 274 -15.40 19.10 -10.96
C GLY A 274 -14.60 19.41 -9.68
N SER A 275 -13.60 18.59 -9.34
CA SER A 275 -12.76 18.84 -8.16
C SER A 275 -11.48 19.63 -8.50
N ALA A 276 -11.07 19.68 -9.77
CA ALA A 276 -9.89 20.42 -10.19
C ALA A 276 -10.07 21.93 -10.00
N ALA A 277 -9.05 22.60 -9.41
CA ALA A 277 -8.89 24.03 -9.52
C ALA A 277 -7.65 24.30 -10.37
N SER A 278 -7.89 24.82 -11.55
CA SER A 278 -6.82 25.12 -12.49
C SER A 278 -6.29 26.52 -12.23
N GLN A 279 -4.96 26.65 -12.19
CA GLN A 279 -4.23 27.90 -12.25
C GLN A 279 -3.40 27.91 -13.53
N VAL A 280 -3.11 29.09 -14.07
CA VAL A 280 -2.18 29.20 -15.19
C VAL A 280 -0.81 29.47 -14.63
N LEU A 281 0.19 28.69 -15.02
CA LEU A 281 1.58 28.91 -14.69
C LEU A 281 2.11 30.07 -15.52
N PRO A 282 2.50 31.23 -14.91
CA PRO A 282 2.79 32.45 -15.67
C PRO A 282 4.00 32.34 -16.63
N TYR A 283 4.92 31.41 -16.33
CA TYR A 283 6.18 31.25 -17.08
C TYR A 283 6.10 30.21 -18.21
N THR A 284 5.10 29.32 -18.21
CA THR A 284 4.88 28.33 -19.28
C THR A 284 3.56 28.56 -20.01
N GLY A 285 2.60 29.24 -19.39
CA GLY A 285 1.23 29.36 -19.90
C GLY A 285 0.37 28.11 -19.70
N ASP A 286 0.91 27.06 -19.08
CA ASP A 286 0.21 25.79 -18.87
C ASP A 286 -0.81 25.87 -17.74
N ALA A 287 -1.87 25.09 -17.87
CA ALA A 287 -2.81 24.90 -16.77
C ALA A 287 -2.20 23.97 -15.73
N ASP A 288 -2.26 24.35 -14.46
CA ASP A 288 -1.83 23.52 -13.33
C ASP A 288 -3.03 23.22 -12.43
N VAL A 289 -3.27 21.94 -12.20
CA VAL A 289 -4.29 21.40 -11.27
C VAL A 289 -3.65 20.67 -10.11
N THR A 290 -2.32 20.65 -10.04
CA THR A 290 -1.57 19.88 -9.06
C THR A 290 -1.33 20.68 -7.78
N LEU A 291 -0.90 20.01 -6.71
CA LEU A 291 -0.53 20.68 -5.47
C LEU A 291 0.91 21.20 -5.51
N GLU A 292 1.75 20.50 -6.25
CA GLU A 292 3.19 20.75 -6.34
C GLU A 292 3.47 21.47 -7.67
N GLY A 293 4.38 22.42 -7.69
CA GLY A 293 4.79 23.06 -8.95
C GLY A 293 5.53 22.07 -9.84
N CYS A 294 6.80 21.78 -9.55
CA CYS A 294 7.58 20.77 -10.28
C CYS A 294 7.36 19.38 -9.66
N ARG A 295 7.07 18.40 -10.50
CA ARG A 295 6.93 16.99 -10.14
C ARG A 295 8.04 16.15 -10.78
N SER A 296 8.25 14.93 -10.29
CA SER A 296 9.28 14.04 -10.80
C SER A 296 8.84 13.35 -12.10
N GLY A 297 9.44 13.71 -13.22
CA GLY A 297 9.27 12.95 -14.46
C GLY A 297 9.84 11.52 -14.36
N HIS A 298 10.90 11.31 -13.57
CA HIS A 298 11.42 9.96 -13.32
C HIS A 298 10.40 9.05 -12.62
N ALA A 299 9.59 9.58 -11.72
CA ALA A 299 8.52 8.82 -11.08
C ALA A 299 7.48 8.35 -12.12
N VAL A 300 7.13 9.21 -13.07
CA VAL A 300 6.24 8.88 -14.19
C VAL A 300 6.86 7.80 -15.06
N ILE A 301 8.12 7.95 -15.47
CA ILE A 301 8.84 6.99 -16.31
C ILE A 301 8.91 5.60 -15.63
N GLN A 302 9.21 5.56 -14.33
CA GLN A 302 9.27 4.32 -13.57
C GLN A 302 7.91 3.63 -13.47
N LEU A 303 6.83 4.37 -13.17
CA LEU A 303 5.48 3.83 -13.13
C LEU A 303 5.03 3.34 -14.50
N TRP A 304 5.29 4.13 -15.54
CA TRP A 304 5.00 3.72 -16.91
C TRP A 304 5.72 2.43 -17.28
N TRP A 305 7.01 2.30 -16.95
CA TRP A 305 7.78 1.08 -17.19
C TRP A 305 7.18 -0.15 -16.53
N VAL A 306 6.83 -0.06 -15.25
CA VAL A 306 6.18 -1.16 -14.52
C VAL A 306 4.87 -1.56 -15.19
N LEU A 307 4.06 -0.59 -15.57
CA LEU A 307 2.76 -0.83 -16.19
C LEU A 307 2.88 -1.27 -17.65
N HIS A 308 3.89 -0.80 -18.39
CA HIS A 308 4.17 -1.21 -19.76
C HIS A 308 4.65 -2.68 -19.83
N THR A 309 5.51 -3.09 -18.90
CA THR A 309 6.12 -4.43 -18.90
C THR A 309 5.26 -5.51 -18.25
N ARG A 310 4.18 -5.15 -17.56
CA ARG A 310 3.29 -6.10 -16.87
C ARG A 310 1.82 -5.83 -17.21
N SER A 311 1.13 -6.86 -17.70
CA SER A 311 -0.33 -6.82 -17.88
C SER A 311 -1.07 -6.79 -16.54
N ASP A 312 -2.36 -6.44 -16.54
CA ASP A 312 -3.21 -6.49 -15.33
C ASP A 312 -3.27 -7.93 -14.76
N ARG A 313 -3.30 -8.94 -15.63
CA ARG A 313 -3.22 -10.36 -15.23
C ARG A 313 -1.90 -10.69 -14.54
N ALA A 314 -0.77 -10.16 -15.01
CA ALA A 314 0.53 -10.37 -14.39
C ALA A 314 0.61 -9.68 -13.02
N LEU A 315 0.07 -8.47 -12.87
CA LEU A 315 -0.01 -7.77 -11.60
C LEU A 315 -0.95 -8.49 -10.61
N ALA A 316 -2.08 -9.02 -11.07
CA ALA A 316 -2.99 -9.82 -10.26
C ALA A 316 -2.32 -11.10 -9.76
N ALA A 317 -1.66 -11.86 -10.66
CA ALA A 317 -0.93 -13.07 -10.30
C ALA A 317 0.20 -12.79 -9.30
N ARG A 318 0.88 -11.65 -9.43
CA ARG A 318 1.92 -11.19 -8.51
C ARG A 318 1.37 -10.93 -7.10
N ALA A 319 0.20 -10.32 -7.00
CA ALA A 319 -0.49 -10.12 -5.73
C ALA A 319 -0.94 -11.45 -5.10
N GLU A 320 -1.47 -12.36 -5.93
CA GLU A 320 -1.90 -13.69 -5.47
C GLU A 320 -0.74 -14.51 -4.90
N ALA A 321 0.40 -14.55 -5.59
CA ALA A 321 1.59 -15.24 -5.10
C ALA A 321 2.05 -14.71 -3.73
N CYS A 322 1.95 -13.39 -3.50
CA CYS A 322 2.25 -12.80 -2.19
C CYS A 322 1.22 -13.22 -1.13
N ARG A 323 -0.07 -13.26 -1.47
CA ARG A 323 -1.13 -13.72 -0.56
C ARG A 323 -0.97 -15.18 -0.18
N ASP A 324 -0.61 -16.03 -1.12
CA ASP A 324 -0.36 -17.46 -0.88
C ASP A 324 0.82 -17.64 0.08
N LEU A 325 1.93 -16.93 -0.15
CA LEU A 325 3.08 -16.99 0.73
C LEU A 325 2.77 -16.43 2.13
N ALA A 326 1.97 -15.36 2.22
CA ALA A 326 1.51 -14.82 3.49
C ALA A 326 0.59 -15.81 4.23
N ALA A 327 -0.27 -16.55 3.51
CA ALA A 327 -1.11 -17.60 4.08
C ALA A 327 -0.27 -18.74 4.66
N MET A 328 0.71 -19.25 3.89
CA MET A 328 1.65 -20.28 4.34
C MET A 328 2.46 -19.80 5.57
N THR A 329 2.94 -18.57 5.55
CA THR A 329 3.64 -17.94 6.68
C THR A 329 2.77 -17.93 7.94
N THR A 330 1.52 -17.51 7.81
CA THR A 330 0.56 -17.46 8.92
C THR A 330 0.30 -18.84 9.51
N GLU A 331 0.08 -19.82 8.65
CA GLU A 331 -0.21 -21.20 9.06
C GLU A 331 0.99 -21.84 9.77
N ARG A 332 2.21 -21.65 9.25
CA ARG A 332 3.43 -22.16 9.88
C ARG A 332 3.66 -21.56 11.28
N LEU A 333 3.44 -20.26 11.43
CA LEU A 333 3.53 -19.60 12.74
C LEU A 333 2.47 -20.12 13.71
N ARG A 334 1.23 -20.32 13.27
CA ARG A 334 0.14 -20.87 14.09
C ARG A 334 0.42 -22.28 14.56
N ARG A 335 0.90 -23.16 13.67
CA ARG A 335 1.32 -24.54 14.04
C ARG A 335 2.44 -24.54 15.08
N ALA A 336 3.30 -23.56 15.06
CA ALA A 336 4.33 -23.37 16.09
C ALA A 336 3.81 -22.68 17.36
N GLY A 337 2.50 -22.46 17.48
CA GLY A 337 1.84 -21.85 18.63
C GLY A 337 2.01 -20.34 18.73
N ILE A 338 2.48 -19.64 17.69
CA ILE A 338 2.53 -18.18 17.64
C ILE A 338 1.19 -17.64 17.18
N ARG A 339 0.62 -16.68 17.91
CA ARG A 339 -0.68 -16.04 17.57
C ARG A 339 -0.54 -15.13 16.35
N ALA A 340 -0.39 -15.73 15.17
CA ALA A 340 -0.33 -15.01 13.91
C ALA A 340 -1.69 -15.00 13.21
N TRP A 341 -1.99 -13.90 12.50
CA TRP A 341 -3.21 -13.79 11.71
C TRP A 341 -3.02 -12.84 10.54
N ARG A 342 -3.91 -12.86 9.58
CA ARG A 342 -3.99 -11.92 8.46
C ARG A 342 -5.43 -11.81 7.96
N HIS A 343 -5.75 -10.73 7.26
CA HIS A 343 -6.96 -10.68 6.44
C HIS A 343 -6.82 -11.58 5.21
N PRO A 344 -7.91 -12.17 4.69
CA PRO A 344 -7.84 -13.04 3.50
C PRO A 344 -7.19 -12.36 2.29
N HIS A 345 -7.43 -11.06 2.12
CA HIS A 345 -6.91 -10.24 1.02
C HIS A 345 -5.49 -9.70 1.27
N ALA A 346 -4.97 -9.79 2.49
CA ALA A 346 -3.73 -9.14 2.88
C ALA A 346 -2.48 -9.94 2.52
N MET A 347 -1.43 -9.23 2.18
CA MET A 347 -0.06 -9.73 2.06
C MET A 347 0.72 -9.56 3.38
N THR A 348 0.12 -8.89 4.36
CA THR A 348 0.68 -8.65 5.69
C THR A 348 0.26 -9.74 6.66
N VAL A 349 1.22 -10.32 7.36
CA VAL A 349 1.02 -11.29 8.45
C VAL A 349 1.24 -10.57 9.76
N VAL A 350 0.21 -10.46 10.57
CA VAL A 350 0.24 -9.84 11.90
C VAL A 350 0.75 -10.87 12.91
N ILE A 351 1.71 -10.45 13.72
CA ILE A 351 2.35 -11.26 14.74
C ILE A 351 2.41 -10.51 16.08
N PRO A 352 2.46 -11.20 17.22
CA PRO A 352 2.81 -10.57 18.49
C PRO A 352 4.16 -9.86 18.39
N ARG A 353 4.42 -8.90 19.26
CA ARG A 353 5.73 -8.23 19.34
C ARG A 353 6.86 -9.27 19.44
N PRO A 354 7.78 -9.33 18.46
CA PRO A 354 8.89 -10.28 18.50
C PRO A 354 9.96 -9.83 19.51
N PRO A 355 10.79 -10.77 20.02
CA PRO A 355 11.97 -10.39 20.78
C PRO A 355 12.87 -9.44 20.01
N GLU A 356 13.53 -8.52 20.73
CA GLU A 356 14.31 -7.44 20.11
C GLU A 356 15.39 -7.93 19.14
N ARG A 357 16.09 -9.02 19.50
CA ARG A 357 17.10 -9.64 18.61
C ARG A 357 16.53 -10.05 17.25
N VAL A 358 15.34 -10.67 17.25
CA VAL A 358 14.64 -11.11 16.03
C VAL A 358 14.11 -9.90 15.25
N ARG A 359 13.49 -8.96 15.97
CA ARG A 359 13.00 -7.71 15.40
C ARG A 359 14.10 -6.94 14.67
N ALA A 360 15.24 -6.74 15.33
CA ALA A 360 16.35 -5.97 14.79
C ALA A 360 16.99 -6.68 13.57
N ARG A 361 17.17 -8.01 13.63
CA ARG A 361 17.73 -8.79 12.54
C ARG A 361 16.85 -8.74 11.28
N TRP A 362 15.54 -8.93 11.45
CA TRP A 362 14.59 -9.02 10.35
C TRP A 362 13.89 -7.69 10.03
N ARG A 363 14.37 -6.58 10.60
CA ARG A 363 13.83 -5.23 10.38
C ARG A 363 12.31 -5.16 10.56
N LEU A 364 11.78 -5.91 11.53
CA LEU A 364 10.35 -5.91 11.83
C LEU A 364 9.97 -4.63 12.62
N PRO A 365 8.73 -4.14 12.49
CA PRO A 365 8.28 -2.95 13.21
C PRO A 365 8.27 -3.13 14.73
N HIS A 366 8.41 -2.01 15.45
CA HIS A 366 8.41 -1.97 16.91
C HIS A 366 7.05 -2.19 17.58
N GLY A 367 5.96 -2.17 16.86
CA GLY A 367 4.60 -2.23 17.41
C GLY A 367 4.22 -3.56 18.08
N ASP A 368 3.17 -3.51 18.88
CA ASP A 368 2.41 -4.68 19.35
C ASP A 368 0.93 -4.45 18.99
N PRO A 369 0.43 -5.18 17.99
CA PRO A 369 1.12 -6.21 17.23
C PRO A 369 2.19 -5.67 16.26
N SER A 370 3.16 -6.53 15.93
CA SER A 370 4.12 -6.35 14.85
C SER A 370 3.64 -7.06 13.58
N ARG A 371 4.47 -7.04 12.50
CA ARG A 371 4.07 -7.65 11.23
C ARG A 371 5.25 -8.09 10.38
N ILE A 372 4.99 -9.06 9.49
CA ILE A 372 5.80 -9.43 8.34
C ILE A 372 5.03 -9.04 7.09
N ILE A 373 5.65 -8.29 6.16
CA ILE A 373 5.02 -7.85 4.92
C ILE A 373 5.59 -8.66 3.76
N VAL A 374 4.74 -9.48 3.14
CA VAL A 374 5.11 -10.34 2.01
C VAL A 374 4.91 -9.57 0.71
N MET A 375 5.87 -8.68 0.41
CA MET A 375 5.84 -7.91 -0.84
C MET A 375 6.46 -8.67 -2.00
N PRO A 376 6.11 -8.34 -3.25
CA PRO A 376 6.75 -8.92 -4.43
C PRO A 376 8.28 -8.74 -4.40
N GLY A 377 9.00 -9.80 -4.77
CA GLY A 377 10.45 -9.83 -4.72
C GLY A 377 11.04 -10.22 -3.35
N ARG A 378 10.23 -10.43 -2.32
CA ARG A 378 10.71 -10.95 -1.04
C ARG A 378 11.18 -12.39 -1.19
N ASP A 379 12.36 -12.67 -0.60
CA ASP A 379 12.91 -14.02 -0.57
C ASP A 379 12.10 -14.92 0.37
N PRO A 380 11.40 -15.97 -0.13
CA PRO A 380 10.71 -16.94 0.73
C PRO A 380 11.65 -17.63 1.72
N ALA A 381 12.94 -17.84 1.38
CA ALA A 381 13.91 -18.43 2.30
C ALA A 381 14.21 -17.50 3.48
N ALA A 382 14.30 -16.19 3.25
CA ALA A 382 14.44 -15.19 4.31
C ALA A 382 13.21 -15.17 5.24
N ILE A 383 12.00 -15.26 4.66
CA ILE A 383 10.76 -15.36 5.45
C ILE A 383 10.76 -16.64 6.30
N MET A 384 11.15 -17.79 5.73
CA MET A 384 11.23 -19.04 6.46
C MET A 384 12.26 -18.98 7.59
N ALA A 385 13.44 -18.43 7.36
CA ALA A 385 14.47 -18.24 8.38
C ALA A 385 13.98 -17.31 9.53
N CYS A 386 13.25 -16.25 9.21
CA CYS A 386 12.62 -15.39 10.21
C CYS A 386 11.61 -16.17 11.08
N ILE A 387 10.77 -17.01 10.45
CA ILE A 387 9.81 -17.87 11.17
C ILE A 387 10.55 -18.81 12.10
N ASP A 388 11.62 -19.48 11.64
CA ASP A 388 12.38 -20.44 12.45
C ASP A 388 13.01 -19.76 13.68
N GLU A 389 13.50 -18.53 13.55
CA GLU A 389 13.99 -17.73 14.69
C GLU A 389 12.88 -17.31 15.65
N LEU A 390 11.69 -16.91 15.14
CA LEU A 390 10.55 -16.60 15.98
C LEU A 390 10.11 -17.83 16.79
N VAL A 391 10.10 -19.02 16.17
CA VAL A 391 9.77 -20.29 16.82
C VAL A 391 10.82 -20.67 17.86
N ALA A 392 12.10 -20.55 17.54
CA ALA A 392 13.20 -20.81 18.48
C ALA A 392 13.14 -19.88 19.70
N ALA A 393 12.89 -18.58 19.47
CA ALA A 393 12.74 -17.60 20.53
C ALA A 393 11.57 -17.95 21.48
N ARG A 394 10.40 -18.33 20.91
CA ARG A 394 9.25 -18.74 21.72
C ARG A 394 9.55 -19.97 22.56
N ARG A 395 10.25 -20.98 22.01
CA ARG A 395 10.62 -22.19 22.77
C ARG A 395 11.55 -21.86 23.92
N ALA A 396 12.46 -20.92 23.76
CA ALA A 396 13.34 -20.45 24.84
C ALA A 396 12.56 -19.75 25.96
N ASP A 397 11.52 -18.97 25.60
CA ASP A 397 10.67 -18.28 26.59
C ASP A 397 9.72 -19.23 27.34
N THR A 398 9.36 -20.38 26.74
CA THR A 398 8.52 -21.43 27.36
C THR A 398 9.35 -22.52 28.04
N GLY A 399 10.63 -22.30 28.30
CA GLY A 399 11.58 -23.21 28.93
C GLY A 399 11.09 -23.82 30.29
N PRO A 400 11.79 -24.77 30.91
CA PRO A 400 11.28 -25.83 31.82
C PRO A 400 10.58 -25.36 33.11
N HIS A 401 10.44 -24.07 33.34
CA HIS A 401 9.81 -23.57 34.60
C HIS A 401 8.28 -23.68 34.66
N GLN A 402 7.56 -24.03 33.58
CA GLN A 402 6.11 -24.22 33.65
C GLN A 402 5.65 -25.70 33.76
N LEU A 403 6.55 -26.66 33.58
CA LEU A 403 6.22 -28.07 33.76
C LEU A 403 6.23 -28.55 35.23
N THR A 404 6.85 -27.78 36.12
CA THR A 404 6.90 -28.07 37.56
C THR A 404 5.64 -27.64 38.33
N ALA A 405 4.92 -26.61 37.83
CA ALA A 405 3.70 -26.13 38.51
C ALA A 405 2.45 -27.01 38.21
N ALA A 406 2.40 -27.69 37.07
CA ALA A 406 1.27 -28.56 36.72
C ALA A 406 1.34 -29.93 37.38
N ASN A 407 2.51 -30.40 37.82
CA ASN A 407 2.67 -31.69 38.54
C ASN A 407 2.54 -31.52 40.06
N ALA A 408 2.61 -30.30 40.60
CA ALA A 408 2.44 -30.06 42.03
C ALA A 408 0.97 -30.01 42.48
N VAL A 409 0.00 -29.96 41.56
CA VAL A 409 -1.44 -29.91 41.87
C VAL A 409 -2.09 -31.31 41.76
N ARG A 410 -1.34 -32.38 41.40
CA ARG A 410 -1.86 -33.76 41.30
C ARG A 410 -1.42 -34.67 42.42
N THR A 411 -0.69 -34.16 43.41
CA THR A 411 -0.31 -34.95 44.60
C THR A 411 -0.56 -34.13 45.88
N GLY A 412 -1.80 -33.75 46.10
CA GLY A 412 -2.29 -33.14 47.33
C GLY A 412 -3.73 -33.52 47.54
#